data_df985497fffe7cf5e37c38c7ce835a70
#
_entry.id   df985497fffe7cf5e37c38c7ce835a70
#
_cell.length_a   1.000
_cell.length_b   1.000
_cell.length_c   1.000
_cell.angle_alpha   90.00
_cell.angle_beta   90.00
_cell.angle_gamma   90.00
#
_symmetry.space_group_name_H-M   'P 1'
#
loop_
_entity.id
_entity.type
_entity.pdbx_description
1 polymer ?
#
loop_
_entity_poly.entity_id
_entity_poly.type
_entity_poly.pdbx_seq_one_letter_code
_entity_poly.pdbx_strand_id
1 'polypeptide(L)'
;MKRTLLSTLLIALAASGSATAADADKAVARHLDKLGYTYEVDEDGDYRMVFDVEGDRTQMVYVRSAVEDFGTHNIREIWSPAYSAKTKQFPVAVANRLLEDSQDAKMGGWVKQDTTAMFVVKIDADATADQLSDAIDAAIRTADAMELELTKKDEF
;
A
#
# COMPACT_ATOMS: atom_id res chain seq x y z
N MET A 1 -9.47 67.15 -22.20
CA MET A 1 -10.32 66.09 -21.61
C MET A 1 -9.42 64.85 -21.47
N LYS A 2 -8.96 64.56 -20.25
CA LYS A 2 -8.07 63.40 -19.94
C LYS A 2 -8.97 62.28 -19.42
N ARG A 3 -8.99 61.11 -20.12
CA ARG A 3 -9.71 59.90 -19.69
C ARG A 3 -8.72 59.01 -18.96
N THR A 4 -8.95 58.85 -17.67
CA THR A 4 -8.23 57.92 -16.79
C THR A 4 -8.86 56.53 -16.90
N LEU A 5 -8.11 55.54 -17.37
CA LEU A 5 -8.50 54.13 -17.38
C LEU A 5 -8.13 53.51 -16.03
N LEU A 6 -9.13 53.11 -15.27
CA LEU A 6 -8.96 52.35 -14.04
C LEU A 6 -8.83 50.87 -14.41
N SER A 7 -7.66 50.28 -14.23
CA SER A 7 -7.44 48.83 -14.38
C SER A 7 -7.80 48.16 -13.09
N THR A 8 -8.87 47.41 -13.10
CA THR A 8 -9.28 46.53 -11.97
C THR A 8 -8.48 45.24 -12.03
N LEU A 9 -7.56 45.06 -11.08
CA LEU A 9 -6.77 43.83 -10.90
C LEU A 9 -7.63 42.80 -10.18
N LEU A 10 -8.07 41.74 -10.88
CA LEU A 10 -8.80 40.61 -10.31
C LEU A 10 -7.80 39.64 -9.69
N ILE A 11 -7.71 39.65 -8.37
CA ILE A 11 -6.91 38.67 -7.64
C ILE A 11 -7.76 37.37 -7.54
N ALA A 12 -7.38 36.36 -8.33
CA ALA A 12 -7.92 35.03 -8.20
C ALA A 12 -7.31 34.36 -6.94
N LEU A 13 -8.12 34.22 -5.90
CA LEU A 13 -7.78 33.47 -4.69
C LEU A 13 -7.85 31.98 -5.04
N ALA A 14 -6.70 31.36 -5.28
CA ALA A 14 -6.61 29.91 -5.43
C ALA A 14 -6.89 29.29 -4.04
N ALA A 15 -8.05 28.71 -3.86
CA ALA A 15 -8.35 27.87 -2.71
C ALA A 15 -7.53 26.58 -2.84
N SER A 16 -6.37 26.52 -2.18
CA SER A 16 -5.64 25.28 -1.94
C SER A 16 -6.50 24.42 -1.02
N GLY A 17 -7.23 23.47 -1.59
CA GLY A 17 -7.91 22.44 -0.83
C GLY A 17 -6.84 21.62 -0.10
N SER A 18 -6.72 21.82 1.21
CA SER A 18 -5.97 20.88 2.05
C SER A 18 -6.70 19.53 1.97
N ALA A 19 -6.10 18.54 1.32
CA ALA A 19 -6.52 17.17 1.51
C ALA A 19 -6.36 16.88 3.02
N THR A 20 -7.47 16.63 3.71
CA THR A 20 -7.40 16.12 5.07
C THR A 20 -6.82 14.72 4.96
N ALA A 21 -5.65 14.49 5.59
CA ALA A 21 -5.12 13.15 5.77
C ALA A 21 -6.23 12.28 6.37
N ALA A 22 -6.42 11.08 5.83
CA ALA A 22 -7.35 10.13 6.41
C ALA A 22 -6.88 9.78 7.83
N ASP A 23 -7.83 9.65 8.77
CA ASP A 23 -7.48 9.31 10.14
C ASP A 23 -6.95 7.86 10.20
N ALA A 24 -5.73 7.70 10.70
CA ALA A 24 -5.13 6.39 10.92
C ALA A 24 -5.94 5.56 11.95
N ASP A 25 -6.15 4.26 11.65
CA ASP A 25 -6.90 3.38 12.53
C ASP A 25 -6.10 3.02 13.80
N LYS A 26 -6.52 3.55 14.94
CA LYS A 26 -5.87 3.33 16.23
C LYS A 26 -5.91 1.86 16.71
N ALA A 27 -6.78 1.01 16.15
CA ALA A 27 -6.77 -0.41 16.47
C ALA A 27 -5.54 -1.09 15.84
N VAL A 28 -5.20 -0.74 14.60
CA VAL A 28 -3.97 -1.18 13.95
C VAL A 28 -2.74 -0.73 14.76
N ALA A 29 -2.65 0.56 15.13
CA ALA A 29 -1.55 1.05 15.95
C ALA A 29 -1.33 0.20 17.21
N ARG A 30 -2.41 -0.08 17.98
CA ARG A 30 -2.31 -0.90 19.19
C ARG A 30 -1.79 -2.32 18.91
N HIS A 31 -2.15 -2.92 17.78
CA HIS A 31 -1.64 -4.24 17.41
C HIS A 31 -0.16 -4.18 17.03
N LEU A 32 0.23 -3.20 16.21
CA LEU A 32 1.63 -3.03 15.80
C LEU A 32 2.54 -2.71 17.01
N ASP A 33 2.08 -1.85 17.92
CA ASP A 33 2.79 -1.53 19.18
C ASP A 33 2.97 -2.78 20.07
N LYS A 34 1.91 -3.61 20.19
CA LYS A 34 1.97 -4.88 20.95
C LYS A 34 2.97 -5.87 20.33
N LEU A 35 3.08 -5.88 18.99
CA LEU A 35 4.03 -6.71 18.24
C LEU A 35 5.46 -6.15 18.28
N GLY A 36 5.65 -4.91 18.75
CA GLY A 36 6.94 -4.24 18.77
C GLY A 36 7.42 -3.80 17.37
N TYR A 37 6.51 -3.61 16.42
CA TYR A 37 6.85 -3.17 15.07
C TYR A 37 7.06 -1.66 15.00
N THR A 38 8.07 -1.24 14.25
CA THR A 38 8.30 0.16 13.92
C THR A 38 7.56 0.51 12.64
N TYR A 39 6.79 1.59 12.66
CA TYR A 39 6.00 2.03 11.52
C TYR A 39 5.99 3.55 11.37
N GLU A 40 5.63 3.99 10.19
CA GLU A 40 5.25 5.37 9.87
C GLU A 40 3.80 5.38 9.41
N VAL A 41 3.09 6.47 9.70
CA VAL A 41 1.74 6.70 9.15
C VAL A 41 1.89 7.63 7.96
N ASP A 42 1.41 7.19 6.80
CA ASP A 42 1.50 7.98 5.56
C ASP A 42 0.35 8.99 5.43
N GLU A 43 0.32 9.72 4.29
CA GLU A 43 -0.68 10.76 4.04
C GLU A 43 -2.11 10.20 3.90
N ASP A 44 -2.25 8.92 3.54
CA ASP A 44 -3.54 8.22 3.45
C ASP A 44 -3.98 7.64 4.80
N GLY A 45 -3.14 7.79 5.84
CA GLY A 45 -3.38 7.24 7.18
C GLY A 45 -3.02 5.77 7.30
N ASP A 46 -2.35 5.18 6.31
CA ASP A 46 -1.95 3.78 6.30
C ASP A 46 -0.62 3.58 7.06
N TYR A 47 -0.43 2.41 7.63
CA TYR A 47 0.75 2.04 8.40
C TYR A 47 1.79 1.41 7.51
N ARG A 48 2.87 2.16 7.21
CA ARG A 48 4.00 1.72 6.41
C ARG A 48 5.10 1.17 7.32
N MET A 49 5.61 -0.01 6.98
CA MET A 49 6.74 -0.66 7.65
C MET A 49 7.74 -1.16 6.62
N VAL A 50 9.00 -1.29 7.04
CA VAL A 50 10.08 -1.93 6.26
C VAL A 50 10.70 -2.98 7.16
N PHE A 51 10.84 -4.18 6.65
CA PHE A 51 11.41 -5.32 7.35
C PHE A 51 12.68 -5.80 6.67
N ASP A 52 13.67 -6.18 7.47
CA ASP A 52 14.81 -6.91 6.97
C ASP A 52 14.37 -8.32 6.57
N VAL A 53 14.81 -8.78 5.40
CA VAL A 53 14.54 -10.12 4.87
C VAL A 53 15.85 -10.86 4.56
N GLU A 54 15.77 -12.06 4.04
CA GLU A 54 16.95 -12.88 3.76
C GLU A 54 17.86 -12.24 2.70
N GLY A 55 19.19 -12.35 2.89
CA GLY A 55 20.18 -11.89 1.93
C GLY A 55 20.47 -10.39 1.95
N ASP A 56 20.42 -9.78 3.13
CA ASP A 56 20.66 -8.34 3.35
C ASP A 56 19.73 -7.43 2.52
N ARG A 57 18.52 -7.91 2.26
CA ARG A 57 17.47 -7.14 1.57
C ARG A 57 16.42 -6.63 2.55
N THR A 58 15.59 -5.75 2.06
CA THR A 58 14.45 -5.20 2.80
C THR A 58 13.15 -5.47 2.05
N GLN A 59 12.03 -5.39 2.73
CA GLN A 59 10.72 -5.45 2.10
C GLN A 59 9.74 -4.50 2.78
N MET A 60 9.08 -3.71 1.98
CA MET A 60 8.07 -2.76 2.42
C MET A 60 6.69 -3.41 2.50
N VAL A 61 5.92 -3.04 3.51
CA VAL A 61 4.54 -3.46 3.68
C VAL A 61 3.68 -2.32 4.22
N TYR A 62 2.42 -2.30 3.80
CA TYR A 62 1.41 -1.36 4.29
C TYR A 62 0.26 -2.13 4.94
N VAL A 63 -0.16 -1.69 6.12
CA VAL A 63 -1.45 -2.08 6.69
C VAL A 63 -2.42 -0.93 6.47
N ARG A 64 -3.45 -1.17 5.66
CA ARG A 64 -4.43 -0.15 5.31
C ARG A 64 -5.30 0.19 6.51
N SER A 65 -5.50 1.47 6.77
CA SER A 65 -6.46 1.94 7.78
C SER A 65 -7.90 1.80 7.30
N ALA A 66 -8.13 1.95 6.02
CA ALA A 66 -9.43 1.76 5.41
C ALA A 66 -9.95 0.33 5.63
N VAL A 67 -11.23 0.24 5.96
CA VAL A 67 -11.98 -1.01 6.08
C VAL A 67 -13.05 -1.04 5.02
N GLU A 68 -13.09 -2.13 4.25
CA GLU A 68 -14.06 -2.34 3.17
C GLU A 68 -15.14 -3.31 3.63
N ASP A 69 -16.39 -2.94 3.47
CA ASP A 69 -17.54 -3.77 3.86
C ASP A 69 -18.01 -4.63 2.69
N PHE A 70 -18.18 -5.91 2.92
CA PHE A 70 -18.83 -6.82 1.98
C PHE A 70 -19.79 -7.77 2.71
N GLY A 71 -21.07 -7.51 2.59
CA GLY A 71 -22.09 -8.27 3.28
C GLY A 71 -21.96 -8.16 4.80
N THR A 72 -21.54 -9.23 5.46
CA THR A 72 -21.29 -9.28 6.91
C THR A 72 -19.79 -9.20 7.26
N HIS A 73 -18.94 -8.99 6.26
CA HIS A 73 -17.49 -8.96 6.43
C HIS A 73 -16.99 -7.52 6.43
N ASN A 74 -16.12 -7.20 7.38
CA ASN A 74 -15.34 -5.98 7.44
C ASN A 74 -13.90 -6.35 7.10
N ILE A 75 -13.40 -5.89 5.97
CA ILE A 75 -12.15 -6.37 5.38
C ILE A 75 -11.07 -5.31 5.51
N ARG A 76 -9.94 -5.71 6.07
CA ARG A 76 -8.69 -4.95 6.08
C ARG A 76 -7.72 -5.55 5.10
N GLU A 77 -6.99 -4.70 4.39
CA GLU A 77 -6.00 -5.11 3.43
C GLU A 77 -4.57 -4.83 3.93
N ILE A 78 -3.67 -5.77 3.65
CA ILE A 78 -2.23 -5.65 3.87
C ILE A 78 -1.56 -5.75 2.49
N TRP A 79 -0.74 -4.77 2.14
CA TRP A 79 -0.18 -4.61 0.81
C TRP A 79 1.33 -4.60 0.83
N SER A 80 1.97 -5.36 -0.07
CA SER A 80 3.42 -5.35 -0.25
C SER A 80 3.78 -5.28 -1.73
N PRO A 81 4.56 -4.29 -2.19
CA PRO A 81 4.97 -4.16 -3.59
C PRO A 81 6.05 -5.17 -3.96
N ALA A 82 6.13 -5.57 -5.25
CA ALA A 82 7.16 -6.47 -5.72
C ALA A 82 7.68 -6.17 -7.14
N TYR A 83 6.95 -5.39 -7.91
CA TYR A 83 7.38 -5.08 -9.27
C TYR A 83 6.76 -3.77 -9.76
N SER A 84 7.58 -2.91 -10.37
CA SER A 84 7.10 -1.70 -11.05
C SER A 84 7.38 -1.76 -12.55
N ALA A 85 6.31 -1.66 -13.35
CA ALA A 85 6.42 -1.55 -14.78
C ALA A 85 6.74 -0.12 -15.22
N LYS A 86 7.47 0.04 -16.34
CA LYS A 86 7.74 1.36 -16.93
C LYS A 86 6.51 2.01 -17.55
N THR A 87 5.47 1.24 -17.79
CA THR A 87 4.21 1.67 -18.42
C THR A 87 3.04 1.12 -17.62
N LYS A 88 1.82 1.62 -17.91
CA LYS A 88 0.60 1.10 -17.27
C LYS A 88 0.26 -0.36 -17.62
N GLN A 89 1.02 -1.00 -18.50
CA GLN A 89 0.82 -2.40 -18.87
C GLN A 89 1.99 -3.24 -18.39
N PHE A 90 1.70 -4.34 -17.72
CA PHE A 90 2.72 -5.34 -17.40
C PHE A 90 3.09 -6.13 -18.65
N PRO A 91 4.36 -6.54 -18.80
CA PRO A 91 4.71 -7.58 -19.74
C PRO A 91 3.85 -8.83 -19.53
N VAL A 92 3.38 -9.47 -20.60
CA VAL A 92 2.49 -10.64 -20.50
C VAL A 92 3.08 -11.75 -19.62
N ALA A 93 4.39 -12.01 -19.75
CA ALA A 93 5.07 -13.01 -18.95
C ALA A 93 5.01 -12.67 -17.43
N VAL A 94 5.21 -11.41 -17.07
CA VAL A 94 5.10 -10.95 -15.67
C VAL A 94 3.66 -11.13 -15.16
N ALA A 95 2.66 -10.68 -15.93
CA ALA A 95 1.27 -10.80 -15.52
C ALA A 95 0.85 -12.28 -15.31
N ASN A 96 1.24 -13.19 -16.21
CA ASN A 96 0.97 -14.61 -16.06
C ASN A 96 1.67 -15.20 -14.84
N ARG A 97 2.95 -14.87 -14.62
CA ARG A 97 3.70 -15.35 -13.46
C ARG A 97 3.05 -14.94 -12.14
N LEU A 98 2.57 -13.70 -12.04
CA LEU A 98 1.85 -13.21 -10.86
C LEU A 98 0.53 -13.95 -10.62
N LEU A 99 -0.21 -14.27 -11.69
CA LEU A 99 -1.45 -15.06 -11.59
C LEU A 99 -1.18 -16.50 -11.16
N GLU A 100 -0.14 -17.14 -11.68
CA GLU A 100 0.29 -18.48 -11.30
C GLU A 100 0.68 -18.52 -9.80
N ASP A 101 1.45 -17.53 -9.35
CA ASP A 101 1.82 -17.41 -7.94
C ASP A 101 0.63 -17.20 -7.03
N SER A 102 -0.37 -16.42 -7.45
CA SER A 102 -1.61 -16.22 -6.70
C SER A 102 -2.38 -17.53 -6.47
N GLN A 103 -2.27 -18.51 -7.36
CA GLN A 103 -2.90 -19.83 -7.19
C GLN A 103 -2.25 -20.62 -6.05
N ASP A 104 -0.94 -20.48 -5.87
CA ASP A 104 -0.17 -21.22 -4.88
C ASP A 104 -0.16 -20.53 -3.51
N ALA A 105 -0.43 -19.23 -3.48
CA ALA A 105 -0.48 -18.43 -2.26
C ALA A 105 -1.56 -18.93 -1.29
N LYS A 106 -1.23 -19.06 -0.01
CA LYS A 106 -2.17 -19.49 1.02
C LYS A 106 -3.06 -18.35 1.53
N MET A 107 -2.53 -17.14 1.49
CA MET A 107 -3.22 -15.93 1.90
C MET A 107 -2.98 -14.84 0.84
N GLY A 108 -4.05 -14.22 0.38
CA GLY A 108 -3.94 -13.12 -0.57
C GLY A 108 -3.74 -13.52 -2.03
N GLY A 109 -3.31 -12.55 -2.83
CA GLY A 109 -3.07 -12.69 -4.26
C GLY A 109 -2.52 -11.40 -4.85
N TRP A 110 -2.06 -11.48 -6.09
CA TRP A 110 -1.49 -10.35 -6.80
C TRP A 110 -2.57 -9.43 -7.38
N VAL A 111 -2.40 -8.15 -7.16
CA VAL A 111 -3.19 -7.09 -7.76
C VAL A 111 -2.30 -6.10 -8.49
N LYS A 112 -2.87 -5.43 -9.48
CA LYS A 112 -2.20 -4.34 -10.20
C LYS A 112 -2.74 -3.01 -9.71
N GLN A 113 -1.88 -2.20 -9.10
CA GLN A 113 -2.18 -0.83 -8.77
C GLN A 113 -1.33 0.09 -9.65
N ASP A 114 -1.98 0.75 -10.59
CA ASP A 114 -1.36 1.57 -11.63
C ASP A 114 -0.22 0.85 -12.37
N THR A 115 1.04 1.14 -12.06
CA THR A 115 2.23 0.50 -12.64
C THR A 115 2.85 -0.58 -11.76
N THR A 116 2.33 -0.78 -10.53
CA THR A 116 2.94 -1.64 -9.52
C THR A 116 2.14 -2.92 -9.30
N ALA A 117 2.83 -4.04 -9.21
CA ALA A 117 2.28 -5.29 -8.72
C ALA A 117 2.40 -5.31 -7.20
N MET A 118 1.26 -5.45 -6.54
CA MET A 118 1.13 -5.53 -5.09
C MET A 118 0.64 -6.92 -4.71
N PHE A 119 1.27 -7.56 -3.74
CA PHE A 119 0.66 -8.70 -3.09
C PHE A 119 -0.29 -8.19 -2.00
N VAL A 120 -1.54 -8.62 -2.06
CA VAL A 120 -2.59 -8.14 -1.16
C VAL A 120 -3.16 -9.29 -0.38
N VAL A 121 -3.03 -9.21 0.93
CA VAL A 121 -3.69 -10.09 1.90
C VAL A 121 -4.93 -9.39 2.44
N LYS A 122 -6.04 -10.11 2.50
CA LYS A 122 -7.31 -9.61 3.05
C LYS A 122 -7.65 -10.40 4.30
N ILE A 123 -7.86 -9.69 5.41
CA ILE A 123 -8.24 -10.28 6.69
C ILE A 123 -9.48 -9.59 7.26
N ASP A 124 -10.07 -10.16 8.28
CA ASP A 124 -11.08 -9.47 9.07
C ASP A 124 -10.49 -8.22 9.73
N ALA A 125 -11.20 -7.11 9.70
CA ALA A 125 -10.74 -5.87 10.34
C ALA A 125 -10.59 -6.01 11.86
N ASP A 126 -11.33 -6.95 12.47
CA ASP A 126 -11.26 -7.30 13.89
C ASP A 126 -10.24 -8.42 14.19
N ALA A 127 -9.40 -8.78 13.22
CA ALA A 127 -8.34 -9.78 13.38
C ALA A 127 -7.46 -9.45 14.59
N THR A 128 -7.01 -10.49 15.30
CA THR A 128 -6.09 -10.34 16.43
C THR A 128 -4.71 -9.85 15.97
N ALA A 129 -3.88 -9.38 16.92
CA ALA A 129 -2.51 -8.99 16.62
C ALA A 129 -1.70 -10.13 15.97
N ASP A 130 -1.90 -11.38 16.44
CA ASP A 130 -1.20 -12.55 15.88
C ASP A 130 -1.65 -12.82 14.43
N GLN A 131 -2.95 -12.73 14.14
CA GLN A 131 -3.47 -12.86 12.76
C GLN A 131 -3.00 -11.72 11.84
N LEU A 132 -2.90 -10.49 12.37
CA LEU A 132 -2.32 -9.37 11.63
C LEU A 132 -0.83 -9.61 11.35
N SER A 133 -0.07 -10.13 12.32
CA SER A 133 1.34 -10.50 12.14
C SER A 133 1.51 -11.58 11.06
N ASP A 134 0.68 -12.63 11.07
CA ASP A 134 0.70 -13.67 10.05
C ASP A 134 0.41 -13.12 8.64
N ALA A 135 -0.54 -12.18 8.53
CA ALA A 135 -0.87 -11.53 7.27
C ALA A 135 0.25 -10.63 6.75
N ILE A 136 0.92 -9.90 7.64
CA ILE A 136 2.10 -9.08 7.33
C ILE A 136 3.25 -9.98 6.85
N ASP A 137 3.54 -11.08 7.56
CA ASP A 137 4.60 -12.03 7.18
C ASP A 137 4.31 -12.69 5.82
N ALA A 138 3.06 -13.07 5.56
CA ALA A 138 2.65 -13.61 4.26
C ALA A 138 2.85 -12.60 3.13
N ALA A 139 2.49 -11.33 3.34
CA ALA A 139 2.67 -10.28 2.35
C ALA A 139 4.15 -10.02 2.05
N ILE A 140 4.98 -9.87 3.09
CA ILE A 140 6.42 -9.61 2.98
C ILE A 140 7.11 -10.73 2.23
N ARG A 141 6.97 -11.99 2.68
CA ARG A 141 7.69 -13.14 2.09
C ARG A 141 7.31 -13.38 0.64
N THR A 142 6.03 -13.25 0.31
CA THR A 142 5.58 -13.46 -1.07
C THR A 142 6.06 -12.33 -1.98
N ALA A 143 6.00 -11.08 -1.52
CA ALA A 143 6.44 -9.94 -2.30
C ALA A 143 7.96 -9.95 -2.52
N ASP A 144 8.76 -10.17 -1.48
CA ASP A 144 10.21 -10.27 -1.56
C ASP A 144 10.68 -11.38 -2.52
N ALA A 145 10.11 -12.57 -2.41
CA ALA A 145 10.45 -13.68 -3.31
C ALA A 145 10.15 -13.34 -4.78
N MET A 146 9.01 -12.70 -5.04
CA MET A 146 8.61 -12.28 -6.38
C MET A 146 9.45 -11.12 -6.90
N GLU A 147 9.77 -10.14 -6.07
CA GLU A 147 10.67 -9.05 -6.43
C GLU A 147 12.03 -9.58 -6.86
N LEU A 148 12.61 -10.45 -6.05
CA LEU A 148 13.90 -11.09 -6.36
C LEU A 148 13.82 -11.91 -7.66
N GLU A 149 12.72 -12.64 -7.88
CA GLU A 149 12.52 -13.42 -9.10
C GLU A 149 12.47 -12.53 -10.34
N LEU A 150 11.67 -11.46 -10.31
CA LEU A 150 11.37 -10.63 -11.48
C LEU A 150 12.43 -9.56 -11.76
N THR A 151 13.03 -8.98 -10.73
CA THR A 151 13.90 -7.81 -10.85
C THR A 151 15.36 -8.11 -10.61
N LYS A 152 15.68 -9.12 -9.77
CA LYS A 152 17.02 -9.40 -9.24
C LYS A 152 17.61 -8.24 -8.45
N LYS A 153 16.74 -7.40 -7.88
CA LYS A 153 17.11 -6.19 -7.14
C LYS A 153 16.37 -6.14 -5.81
N ASP A 154 16.67 -5.14 -5.03
CA ASP A 154 16.02 -4.73 -3.80
C ASP A 154 15.54 -3.28 -4.02
N GLU A 155 14.28 -3.13 -4.42
CA GLU A 155 13.67 -1.84 -4.79
C GLU A 155 12.60 -1.42 -3.77
N PHE A 156 12.11 -2.37 -2.92
CA PHE A 156 11.05 -2.19 -1.95
C PHE A 156 11.45 -2.72 -0.56
#